data_d3c3637226812dbf6401a3bb19d672a8
#
_entry.id   d3c3637226812dbf6401a3bb19d672a8
#
_cell.length_a   1.000
_cell.length_b   1.000
_cell.length_c   1.000
_cell.angle_alpha   90.00
_cell.angle_beta   90.00
_cell.angle_gamma   90.00
#
_symmetry.space_group_name_H-M   'P 1'
#
loop_
_entity.id
_entity.type
_entity.pdbx_description
1 polymer ?
#
loop_
_entity_poly.entity_id
_entity_poly.type
_entity_poly.pdbx_seq_one_letter_code
_entity_poly.pdbx_strand_id
1 'polypeptide(L)'
;MAYRIAINGYGRIGRCVLRAFYESTDYADMQLVAINDLADIANLSHLTRYDSTHGRFLGTVETSNDSSEKTLIVNGDEIRVFNEPNVGKLPWSDLDVDLVMECSGAFKDRATAALHITGGAKKVLFSQPAESDVDATLVFGTNHTTLK
;
A
#
# COMPACT_ATOMS: atom_id res chain seq x y z
N MET A 1 12.00 -15.42 -3.15
CA MET A 1 10.55 -15.14 -2.95
C MET A 1 10.39 -13.65 -2.79
N ALA A 2 9.51 -13.00 -3.54
CA ALA A 2 9.36 -11.55 -3.48
C ALA A 2 8.75 -11.12 -2.14
N TYR A 3 9.20 -9.98 -1.61
CA TYR A 3 8.63 -9.35 -0.41
C TYR A 3 7.30 -8.67 -0.76
N ARG A 4 6.22 -9.09 -0.12
CA ARG A 4 4.85 -8.75 -0.53
C ARG A 4 4.32 -7.56 0.27
N ILE A 5 3.94 -6.51 -0.45
CA ILE A 5 3.55 -5.23 0.12
C ILE A 5 2.09 -4.93 -0.20
N ALA A 6 1.34 -4.46 0.78
CA ALA A 6 0.01 -3.88 0.61
C ALA A 6 -0.01 -2.41 1.02
N ILE A 7 -0.89 -1.62 0.40
CA ILE A 7 -1.10 -0.20 0.72
C ILE A 7 -2.52 -0.05 1.27
N ASN A 8 -2.65 0.47 2.49
CA ASN A 8 -3.93 0.88 3.06
C ASN A 8 -4.06 2.40 2.96
N GLY A 9 -5.02 2.87 2.17
CA GLY A 9 -5.18 4.27 1.82
C GLY A 9 -4.44 4.65 0.54
N TYR A 10 -5.18 4.87 -0.53
CA TYR A 10 -4.64 5.18 -1.86
C TYR A 10 -4.88 6.64 -2.27
N GLY A 11 -4.70 7.53 -1.31
CA GLY A 11 -4.69 8.98 -1.51
C GLY A 11 -3.38 9.45 -2.15
N ARG A 12 -3.03 10.71 -1.93
CA ARG A 12 -1.80 11.31 -2.47
C ARG A 12 -0.56 10.47 -2.16
N ILE A 13 -0.37 10.08 -0.91
CA ILE A 13 0.83 9.36 -0.46
C ILE A 13 0.85 7.93 -1.01
N GLY A 14 -0.24 7.18 -0.89
CA GLY A 14 -0.30 5.80 -1.42
C GLY A 14 -0.03 5.75 -2.93
N ARG A 15 -0.55 6.70 -3.71
CA ARG A 15 -0.27 6.80 -5.14
C ARG A 15 1.19 7.16 -5.44
N CYS A 16 1.79 8.06 -4.65
CA CYS A 16 3.21 8.38 -4.78
C CYS A 16 4.10 7.16 -4.48
N VAL A 17 3.74 6.37 -3.48
CA VAL A 17 4.45 5.11 -3.16
C VAL A 17 4.40 4.15 -4.35
N LEU A 18 3.22 3.91 -4.93
CA LEU A 18 3.08 3.04 -6.09
C LEU A 18 3.91 3.56 -7.28
N ARG A 19 3.85 4.84 -7.57
CA ARG A 19 4.66 5.43 -8.64
C ARG A 19 6.16 5.26 -8.41
N ALA A 20 6.65 5.58 -7.23
CA ALA A 20 8.06 5.43 -6.86
C ALA A 20 8.50 3.97 -7.01
N PHE A 21 7.66 3.03 -6.63
CA PHE A 21 7.92 1.60 -6.77
C PHE A 21 8.12 1.21 -8.25
N TYR A 22 7.23 1.62 -9.15
CA TYR A 22 7.31 1.25 -10.56
C TYR A 22 8.28 2.11 -11.39
N GLU A 23 8.66 3.28 -10.92
CA GLU A 23 9.63 4.17 -11.57
C GLU A 23 11.09 3.84 -11.19
N SER A 24 11.30 3.02 -10.17
CA SER A 24 12.62 2.54 -9.74
C SER A 24 12.86 1.10 -10.19
N THR A 25 14.13 0.77 -10.43
CA THR A 25 14.59 -0.61 -10.66
C THR A 25 15.12 -1.28 -9.40
N ASP A 26 15.12 -0.59 -8.27
CA ASP A 26 15.77 -1.04 -7.03
C ASP A 26 14.92 -2.03 -6.22
N TYR A 27 13.67 -2.28 -6.65
CA TYR A 27 12.69 -3.08 -5.90
C TYR A 27 12.32 -4.39 -6.60
N ALA A 28 13.25 -4.98 -7.36
CA ALA A 28 13.01 -6.20 -8.12
C ALA A 28 12.64 -7.43 -7.26
N ASP A 29 13.01 -7.42 -5.99
CA ASP A 29 12.68 -8.45 -4.99
C ASP A 29 11.41 -8.14 -4.20
N MET A 30 10.68 -7.09 -4.54
CA MET A 30 9.43 -6.68 -3.90
C MET A 30 8.25 -6.77 -4.88
N GLN A 31 7.05 -6.92 -4.35
CA GLN A 31 5.81 -6.97 -5.13
C GLN A 31 4.70 -6.22 -4.40
N LEU A 32 4.03 -5.30 -5.08
CA LEU A 32 2.76 -4.74 -4.61
C LEU A 32 1.64 -5.73 -4.93
N VAL A 33 0.93 -6.21 -3.92
CA VAL A 33 -0.08 -7.27 -4.06
C VAL A 33 -1.49 -6.79 -3.78
N ALA A 34 -1.66 -5.72 -3.01
CA ALA A 34 -2.98 -5.21 -2.66
C ALA A 34 -2.99 -3.71 -2.37
N ILE A 35 -4.14 -3.12 -2.64
CA ILE A 35 -4.52 -1.76 -2.25
C ILE A 35 -5.88 -1.84 -1.58
N ASN A 36 -6.06 -1.15 -0.45
CA ASN A 36 -7.36 -0.91 0.15
C ASN A 36 -7.65 0.59 0.14
N ASP A 37 -8.79 0.96 -0.43
CA ASP A 37 -9.30 2.33 -0.43
C ASP A 37 -10.82 2.31 -0.60
N LEU A 38 -11.51 3.33 -0.10
CA LEU A 38 -12.98 3.41 -0.17
C LEU A 38 -13.49 3.91 -1.53
N ALA A 39 -12.63 4.49 -2.35
CA ALA A 39 -12.98 4.92 -3.69
C ALA A 39 -13.16 3.72 -4.65
N ASP A 40 -13.94 3.93 -5.70
CA ASP A 40 -14.13 2.90 -6.72
C ASP A 40 -12.87 2.70 -7.58
N ILE A 41 -12.75 1.52 -8.17
CA ILE A 41 -11.57 1.12 -8.94
C ILE A 41 -11.34 2.00 -10.20
N ALA A 42 -12.40 2.55 -10.79
CA ALA A 42 -12.28 3.44 -11.94
C ALA A 42 -11.59 4.74 -11.54
N ASN A 43 -11.97 5.32 -10.39
CA ASN A 43 -11.29 6.48 -9.82
C ASN A 43 -9.84 6.18 -9.46
N LEU A 44 -9.59 5.04 -8.80
CA LEU A 44 -8.22 4.64 -8.45
C LEU A 44 -7.34 4.50 -9.70
N SER A 45 -7.85 3.86 -10.74
CA SER A 45 -7.16 3.72 -12.02
C SER A 45 -6.88 5.07 -12.69
N HIS A 46 -7.89 5.95 -12.74
CA HIS A 46 -7.72 7.30 -13.31
C HIS A 46 -6.65 8.11 -12.58
N LEU A 47 -6.71 8.13 -11.25
CA LEU A 47 -5.76 8.87 -10.42
C LEU A 47 -4.34 8.25 -10.43
N THR A 48 -4.22 6.97 -10.74
CA THR A 48 -2.92 6.34 -10.97
C THR A 48 -2.30 6.81 -12.29
N ARG A 49 -3.12 6.91 -13.34
CA ARG A 49 -2.66 7.36 -14.66
C ARG A 49 -2.26 8.83 -14.68
N TYR A 50 -3.02 9.68 -13.99
CA TYR A 50 -2.89 11.13 -14.07
C TYR A 50 -2.69 11.75 -12.69
N ASP A 51 -1.62 12.50 -12.54
CA ASP A 51 -1.29 13.21 -11.32
C ASP A 51 -1.03 14.68 -11.63
N SER A 52 -1.63 15.59 -10.86
CA SER A 52 -1.48 17.03 -11.08
C SER A 52 -0.07 17.55 -10.80
N THR A 53 0.71 16.86 -9.99
CA THR A 53 2.08 17.23 -9.64
C THR A 53 3.11 16.46 -10.47
N HIS A 54 2.94 15.14 -10.60
CA HIS A 54 3.91 14.25 -11.25
C HIS A 54 3.56 13.93 -12.72
N GLY A 55 2.41 14.39 -13.20
CA GLY A 55 1.98 14.20 -14.57
C GLY A 55 1.48 12.78 -14.85
N ARG A 56 1.50 12.42 -16.13
CA ARG A 56 1.02 11.11 -16.57
C ARG A 56 1.99 10.00 -16.15
N PHE A 57 1.44 8.90 -15.65
CA PHE A 57 2.20 7.67 -15.41
C PHE A 57 2.71 7.10 -16.75
N LEU A 58 4.00 6.79 -16.83
CA LEU A 58 4.64 6.36 -18.07
C LEU A 58 4.41 4.89 -18.41
N GLY A 59 3.90 4.12 -17.48
CA GLY A 59 3.57 2.71 -17.68
C GLY A 59 2.11 2.49 -18.08
N THR A 60 1.68 1.24 -18.01
CA THR A 60 0.30 0.83 -18.28
C THR A 60 -0.49 0.70 -16.99
N VAL A 61 -1.76 1.11 -17.01
CA VAL A 61 -2.70 0.95 -15.91
C VAL A 61 -4.02 0.47 -16.49
N GLU A 62 -4.43 -0.72 -16.11
CA GLU A 62 -5.67 -1.35 -16.53
C GLU A 62 -6.47 -1.80 -15.30
N THR A 63 -7.72 -2.15 -15.50
CA THR A 63 -8.59 -2.67 -14.44
C THR A 63 -9.27 -3.95 -14.91
N SER A 64 -9.38 -4.91 -14.01
CA SER A 64 -10.26 -6.06 -14.17
C SER A 64 -11.33 -6.01 -13.08
N ASN A 65 -12.57 -6.18 -13.51
CA ASN A 65 -13.75 -6.28 -12.67
C ASN A 65 -14.41 -7.64 -12.91
N ASP A 66 -13.69 -8.71 -12.66
CA ASP A 66 -14.34 -10.00 -12.58
C ASP A 66 -15.28 -10.06 -11.39
N SER A 67 -16.38 -10.76 -11.54
CA SER A 67 -17.57 -10.71 -10.68
C SER A 67 -17.34 -10.91 -9.17
N SER A 68 -16.16 -11.31 -8.76
CA SER A 68 -15.78 -11.52 -7.36
C SER A 68 -14.56 -10.71 -6.90
N GLU A 69 -13.71 -10.24 -7.80
CA GLU A 69 -12.45 -9.60 -7.43
C GLU A 69 -12.17 -8.37 -8.29
N LYS A 70 -11.84 -7.26 -7.63
CA LYS A 70 -11.39 -6.03 -8.28
C LYS A 70 -9.87 -6.04 -8.34
N THR A 71 -9.32 -5.81 -9.51
CA THR A 71 -7.86 -5.83 -9.72
C THR A 71 -7.43 -4.60 -10.51
N LEU A 72 -6.44 -3.89 -9.98
CA LEU A 72 -5.69 -2.87 -10.71
C LEU A 72 -4.46 -3.54 -11.32
N ILE A 73 -4.26 -3.38 -12.62
CA ILE A 73 -3.13 -3.98 -13.33
C ILE A 73 -2.16 -2.87 -13.72
N VAL A 74 -0.98 -2.88 -13.14
CA VAL A 74 0.05 -1.86 -13.36
C VAL A 74 1.28 -2.52 -13.96
N ASN A 75 1.66 -2.12 -15.17
CA ASN A 75 2.76 -2.73 -15.93
C ASN A 75 2.67 -4.26 -16.04
N GLY A 76 1.45 -4.80 -16.05
CA GLY A 76 1.19 -6.24 -16.09
C GLY A 76 1.09 -6.92 -14.71
N ASP A 77 1.46 -6.26 -13.63
CA ASP A 77 1.31 -6.78 -12.27
C ASP A 77 -0.12 -6.62 -11.77
N GLU A 78 -0.71 -7.70 -11.28
CA GLU A 78 -2.05 -7.71 -10.72
C GLU A 78 -2.03 -7.31 -9.25
N ILE A 79 -2.71 -6.20 -8.94
CA ILE A 79 -2.84 -5.66 -7.58
C ILE A 79 -4.31 -5.76 -7.17
N ARG A 80 -4.60 -6.56 -6.16
CA ARG A 80 -5.96 -6.74 -5.67
C ARG A 80 -6.47 -5.48 -4.97
N VAL A 81 -7.70 -5.05 -5.29
CA VAL A 81 -8.30 -3.84 -4.71
C VAL A 81 -9.42 -4.22 -3.75
N PHE A 82 -9.30 -3.77 -2.51
CA PHE A 82 -10.33 -3.86 -1.48
C PHE A 82 -10.99 -2.51 -1.26
N ASN A 83 -12.25 -2.52 -0.85
CA ASN A 83 -13.00 -1.33 -0.42
C ASN A 83 -13.53 -1.56 1.01
N GLU A 84 -12.66 -1.97 1.92
CA GLU A 84 -13.03 -2.36 3.28
C GLU A 84 -12.74 -1.22 4.27
N PRO A 85 -13.77 -0.63 4.89
CA PRO A 85 -13.59 0.43 5.87
C PRO A 85 -13.04 -0.07 7.21
N ASN A 86 -13.25 -1.35 7.52
CA ASN A 86 -12.78 -1.94 8.76
C ASN A 86 -11.45 -2.65 8.55
N VAL A 87 -10.39 -2.03 9.02
CA VAL A 87 -9.01 -2.55 8.90
C VAL A 87 -8.87 -3.98 9.42
N GLY A 88 -9.59 -4.34 10.48
CA GLY A 88 -9.55 -5.69 11.07
C GLY A 88 -10.17 -6.79 10.19
N LYS A 89 -10.83 -6.43 9.10
CA LYS A 89 -11.43 -7.38 8.14
C LYS A 89 -10.61 -7.57 6.87
N LEU A 90 -9.48 -6.88 6.74
CA LEU A 90 -8.62 -7.00 5.57
C LEU A 90 -7.88 -8.34 5.59
N PRO A 91 -8.00 -9.15 4.52
CA PRO A 91 -7.52 -10.53 4.51
C PRO A 91 -6.04 -10.60 4.06
N TRP A 92 -5.14 -9.99 4.82
CA TRP A 92 -3.72 -9.95 4.49
C TRP A 92 -3.07 -11.33 4.47
N SER A 93 -3.59 -12.27 5.28
CA SER A 93 -3.14 -13.67 5.28
C SER A 93 -3.36 -14.37 3.95
N ASP A 94 -4.46 -14.06 3.23
CA ASP A 94 -4.79 -14.71 1.94
C ASP A 94 -3.82 -14.31 0.83
N LEU A 95 -3.10 -13.23 1.03
CA LEU A 95 -2.13 -12.67 0.09
C LEU A 95 -0.68 -12.77 0.61
N ASP A 96 -0.43 -13.45 1.72
CA ASP A 96 0.89 -13.56 2.34
C ASP A 96 1.61 -12.19 2.47
N VAL A 97 0.90 -11.16 2.96
CA VAL A 97 1.43 -9.81 3.05
C VAL A 97 2.53 -9.72 4.10
N ASP A 98 3.72 -9.32 3.68
CA ASP A 98 4.86 -9.08 4.59
C ASP A 98 4.80 -7.71 5.24
N LEU A 99 4.38 -6.69 4.49
CA LEU A 99 4.34 -5.30 4.94
C LEU A 99 3.05 -4.62 4.51
N VAL A 100 2.35 -4.00 5.44
CA VAL A 100 1.31 -3.02 5.13
C VAL A 100 1.90 -1.61 5.25
N MET A 101 1.81 -0.83 4.20
CA MET A 101 2.06 0.61 4.23
C MET A 101 0.75 1.32 4.57
N GLU A 102 0.66 1.83 5.78
CA GLU A 102 -0.51 2.57 6.27
C GLU A 102 -0.42 4.03 5.82
N CYS A 103 -1.11 4.32 4.72
CA CYS A 103 -1.08 5.61 4.04
C CYS A 103 -2.42 6.37 4.10
N SER A 104 -3.39 5.88 4.87
CA SER A 104 -4.72 6.49 4.93
C SER A 104 -4.74 7.84 5.65
N GLY A 105 -3.76 8.10 6.51
CA GLY A 105 -3.74 9.28 7.38
C GLY A 105 -4.72 9.22 8.55
N ALA A 106 -5.61 8.22 8.57
CA ALA A 106 -6.64 8.08 9.59
C ALA A 106 -6.12 7.37 10.87
N PHE A 107 -5.08 6.57 10.73
CA PHE A 107 -4.58 5.70 11.79
C PHE A 107 -3.09 5.94 12.02
N LYS A 108 -2.67 5.96 13.30
CA LYS A 108 -1.29 6.25 13.67
C LYS A 108 -0.86 5.61 15.00
N ASP A 109 -1.67 4.71 15.54
CA ASP A 109 -1.45 4.08 16.84
C ASP A 109 -1.13 2.59 16.73
N ARG A 110 -0.55 2.03 17.81
CA ARG A 110 -0.24 0.60 17.89
C ARG A 110 -1.48 -0.29 17.78
N ALA A 111 -2.63 0.14 18.28
CA ALA A 111 -3.86 -0.64 18.23
C ALA A 111 -4.30 -0.90 16.79
N THR A 112 -4.22 0.11 15.93
CA THR A 112 -4.51 -0.04 14.50
C THR A 112 -3.47 -0.92 13.79
N ALA A 113 -2.18 -0.75 14.10
CA ALA A 113 -1.15 -1.64 13.57
C ALA A 113 -1.43 -3.10 13.96
N ALA A 114 -1.86 -3.36 15.19
CA ALA A 114 -2.22 -4.69 15.65
C ALA A 114 -3.38 -5.31 14.86
N LEU A 115 -4.33 -4.52 14.37
CA LEU A 115 -5.41 -5.02 13.50
C LEU A 115 -4.86 -5.54 12.15
N HIS A 116 -3.92 -4.84 11.55
CA HIS A 116 -3.25 -5.32 10.34
C HIS A 116 -2.46 -6.62 10.59
N ILE A 117 -1.74 -6.69 11.73
CA ILE A 117 -1.01 -7.90 12.12
C ILE A 117 -1.97 -9.07 12.36
N THR A 118 -3.09 -8.84 13.03
CA THR A 118 -4.12 -9.87 13.25
C THR A 118 -4.73 -10.34 11.92
N GLY A 119 -4.85 -9.45 10.93
CA GLY A 119 -5.28 -9.77 9.57
C GLY A 119 -4.25 -10.58 8.75
N GLY A 120 -3.05 -10.78 9.28
CA GLY A 120 -2.00 -11.61 8.68
C GLY A 120 -0.78 -10.88 8.14
N ALA A 121 -0.72 -9.56 8.24
CA ALA A 121 0.49 -8.82 7.88
C ALA A 121 1.61 -9.06 8.91
N LYS A 122 2.85 -9.14 8.45
CA LYS A 122 3.99 -9.37 9.36
C LYS A 122 4.53 -8.07 9.96
N LYS A 123 4.41 -6.95 9.21
CA LYS A 123 4.87 -5.62 9.65
C LYS A 123 3.90 -4.54 9.16
N VAL A 124 3.91 -3.42 9.86
CA VAL A 124 3.16 -2.21 9.47
C VAL A 124 4.11 -1.01 9.47
N LEU A 125 4.08 -0.23 8.40
CA LEU A 125 4.83 1.01 8.27
C LEU A 125 3.85 2.17 8.07
N PHE A 126 3.79 3.09 9.01
CA PHE A 126 3.03 4.32 8.86
C PHE A 126 3.77 5.32 7.97
N SER A 127 3.07 5.91 7.02
CA SER A 127 3.62 6.96 6.14
C SER A 127 3.73 8.34 6.80
N GLN A 128 3.26 8.46 8.02
CA GLN A 128 3.23 9.69 8.81
C GLN A 128 3.75 9.43 10.22
N PRO A 129 4.12 10.47 10.99
CA PRO A 129 4.47 10.29 12.39
C PRO A 129 3.35 9.57 13.15
N ALA A 130 3.71 8.47 13.80
CA ALA A 130 2.81 7.68 14.62
C ALA A 130 2.84 8.15 16.08
N GLU A 131 1.95 7.60 16.88
CA GLU A 131 1.97 7.84 18.35
C GLU A 131 3.24 7.22 18.96
N SER A 132 3.56 7.62 20.19
CA SER A 132 4.78 7.18 20.88
C SER A 132 4.78 5.71 21.31
N ASP A 133 3.67 5.01 21.10
CA ASP A 133 3.49 3.59 21.47
C ASP A 133 3.96 2.60 20.40
N VAL A 134 4.45 3.10 19.25
CA VAL A 134 4.99 2.26 18.17
C VAL A 134 6.42 1.81 18.45
N ASP A 135 6.88 0.75 17.77
CA ASP A 135 8.19 0.14 18.02
C ASP A 135 9.36 1.07 17.65
N ALA A 136 9.21 1.87 16.60
CA ALA A 136 10.24 2.82 16.15
C ALA A 136 9.64 3.95 15.32
N THR A 137 10.24 5.13 15.43
CA THR A 137 10.01 6.25 14.52
C THR A 137 11.32 6.56 13.79
N LEU A 138 11.28 6.42 12.46
CA LEU A 138 12.47 6.49 11.63
C LEU A 138 12.42 7.69 10.68
N VAL A 139 13.55 8.32 10.53
CA VAL A 139 13.79 9.34 9.48
C VAL A 139 14.90 8.82 8.58
N PHE A 140 14.56 8.58 7.32
CA PHE A 140 15.54 8.07 6.33
C PHE A 140 16.74 9.03 6.21
N GLY A 141 17.93 8.48 6.19
CA GLY A 141 19.18 9.25 6.19
C GLY A 141 19.66 9.70 7.58
N THR A 142 18.80 9.64 8.61
CA THR A 142 19.14 10.08 9.97
C THR A 142 19.30 8.91 10.94
N ASN A 143 18.27 8.15 11.16
CA ASN A 143 18.27 7.03 12.12
C ASN A 143 17.72 5.71 11.56
N HIS A 144 17.52 5.61 10.24
CA HIS A 144 16.95 4.40 9.61
C HIS A 144 17.79 3.13 9.83
N THR A 145 19.10 3.30 10.10
CA THR A 145 20.00 2.17 10.39
C THR A 145 19.77 1.55 11.77
N THR A 146 18.94 2.16 12.62
CA THR A 146 18.58 1.61 13.93
C THR A 146 17.45 0.57 13.84
N LEU A 147 16.82 0.41 12.68
CA LEU A 147 15.81 -0.62 12.44
C LEU A 147 16.43 -2.01 12.61
N LYS A 148 15.80 -2.84 13.44
CA LYS A 148 16.23 -4.21 13.76
C LYS A 148 15.39 -5.23 13.02
#